data_3a0adc9c623f3229834ca0a401a20a8d
#
_entry.id   3a0adc9c623f3229834ca0a401a20a8d
#
_cell.length_a   1.000
_cell.length_b   1.000
_cell.length_c   1.000
_cell.angle_alpha   90.00
_cell.angle_beta   90.00
_cell.angle_gamma   90.00
#
_symmetry.space_group_name_H-M   'P 1'
#
loop_
_entity.id
_entity.type
_entity.pdbx_description
1 polymer ?
#
loop_
_entity_poly.entity_id
_entity_poly.type
_entity_poly.pdbx_seq_one_letter_code
_entity_poly.pdbx_strand_id
1 'polypeptide(L)'
;MNNYLWCFICILSTLHIAIIAEDANSKLKKCCKTYEPLLHNETAVNECLNKYCDFDTISQTNVLVFLKHCDSIVVGSIFSCASSNYDHTQCCLANGVSGKCLEYCSAHDGVPPNYLDYLACLEYFDTIKQCFKNYLEKNPAIKP
;
A
#
# COMPACT_ATOMS: atom_id res chain seq x y z
N MET A 1 29.38 11.26 -50.34
CA MET A 1 29.22 9.99 -49.62
C MET A 1 29.20 10.26 -48.13
N ASN A 2 28.15 9.79 -47.44
CA ASN A 2 28.02 9.60 -45.95
C ASN A 2 27.47 10.71 -45.06
N ASN A 3 26.58 11.56 -45.55
CA ASN A 3 25.78 12.39 -44.60
C ASN A 3 24.54 11.67 -44.04
N TYR A 4 24.16 10.52 -44.61
CA TYR A 4 22.97 9.75 -44.17
C TYR A 4 23.26 8.83 -42.96
N LEU A 5 24.51 8.42 -42.76
CA LEU A 5 24.90 7.52 -41.69
C LEU A 5 24.87 8.21 -40.32
N TRP A 6 25.17 9.51 -40.26
CA TRP A 6 25.12 10.30 -39.03
C TRP A 6 23.69 10.60 -38.55
N CYS A 7 22.74 10.76 -39.50
CA CYS A 7 21.33 10.94 -39.14
C CYS A 7 20.69 9.68 -38.53
N PHE A 8 21.07 8.47 -39.01
CA PHE A 8 20.55 7.23 -38.47
C PHE A 8 21.03 6.95 -37.02
N ILE A 9 22.25 7.35 -36.65
CA ILE A 9 22.79 7.17 -35.32
C ILE A 9 22.12 8.13 -34.32
N CYS A 10 21.76 9.35 -34.73
CA CYS A 10 21.06 10.31 -33.87
C CYS A 10 19.58 9.92 -33.60
N ILE A 11 18.92 9.19 -34.52
CA ILE A 11 17.52 8.77 -34.33
C ILE A 11 17.42 7.57 -33.37
N LEU A 12 18.45 6.74 -33.26
CA LEU A 12 18.47 5.59 -32.35
C LEU A 12 18.75 5.96 -30.89
N SER A 13 19.22 7.17 -30.62
CA SER A 13 19.58 7.60 -29.26
C SER A 13 18.42 8.27 -28.48
N THR A 14 17.23 8.47 -29.06
CA THR A 14 16.14 9.21 -28.41
C THR A 14 14.96 8.36 -27.96
N LEU A 15 15.01 7.04 -28.12
CA LEU A 15 14.02 6.15 -27.51
C LEU A 15 14.48 5.72 -26.09
N HIS A 16 14.76 6.67 -25.24
CA HIS A 16 14.66 6.44 -23.81
C HIS A 16 13.18 6.42 -23.47
N ILE A 17 12.56 5.25 -23.58
CA ILE A 17 11.27 5.00 -22.94
C ILE A 17 11.56 5.15 -21.46
N ALA A 18 11.23 6.31 -20.90
CA ALA A 18 11.15 6.47 -19.46
C ALA A 18 10.08 5.47 -18.99
N ILE A 19 10.51 4.32 -18.49
CA ILE A 19 9.64 3.43 -17.74
C ILE A 19 9.31 4.24 -16.48
N ILE A 20 8.16 4.92 -16.50
CA ILE A 20 7.63 5.59 -15.32
C ILE A 20 7.34 4.46 -14.35
N ALA A 21 8.17 4.34 -13.31
CA ALA A 21 7.91 3.36 -12.25
C ALA A 21 6.56 3.68 -11.62
N GLU A 22 5.70 2.67 -11.52
CA GLU A 22 4.39 2.81 -10.90
C GLU A 22 4.57 3.17 -9.42
N ASP A 23 3.94 4.26 -8.95
CA ASP A 23 4.04 4.73 -7.57
C ASP A 23 3.31 3.80 -6.58
N ALA A 24 3.58 3.96 -5.28
CA ALA A 24 3.02 3.11 -4.24
C ALA A 24 1.49 3.13 -4.21
N ASN A 25 0.86 4.30 -4.42
CA ASN A 25 -0.60 4.42 -4.42
C ASN A 25 -1.23 3.69 -5.61
N SER A 26 -0.64 3.82 -6.80
CA SER A 26 -1.09 3.09 -8.00
C SER A 26 -1.00 1.58 -7.81
N LYS A 27 0.09 1.09 -7.24
CA LYS A 27 0.27 -0.33 -6.89
C LYS A 27 -0.74 -0.80 -5.86
N LEU A 28 -0.98 -0.01 -4.81
CA LEU A 28 -1.97 -0.29 -3.78
C LEU A 28 -3.37 -0.41 -4.39
N LYS A 29 -3.81 0.58 -5.13
CA LYS A 29 -5.12 0.59 -5.81
C LYS A 29 -5.31 -0.58 -6.76
N LYS A 30 -4.27 -0.92 -7.52
CA LYS A 30 -4.29 -2.06 -8.44
C LYS A 30 -4.44 -3.40 -7.69
N CYS A 31 -3.74 -3.56 -6.57
CA CYS A 31 -3.91 -4.72 -5.69
C CYS A 31 -5.33 -4.80 -5.16
N CYS A 32 -5.88 -3.73 -4.60
CA CYS A 32 -7.23 -3.72 -4.04
C CYS A 32 -8.31 -4.11 -5.05
N LYS A 33 -8.19 -3.67 -6.31
CA LYS A 33 -9.12 -4.04 -7.38
C LYS A 33 -9.23 -5.55 -7.59
N THR A 34 -8.21 -6.32 -7.26
CA THR A 34 -8.25 -7.78 -7.40
C THR A 34 -9.17 -8.43 -6.38
N TYR A 35 -9.50 -7.73 -5.29
CA TYR A 35 -10.43 -8.20 -4.26
C TYR A 35 -11.89 -7.82 -4.54
N GLU A 36 -12.18 -6.86 -5.42
CA GLU A 36 -13.56 -6.44 -5.74
C GLU A 36 -14.49 -7.62 -6.09
N PRO A 37 -14.09 -8.61 -6.91
CA PRO A 37 -14.95 -9.73 -7.25
C PRO A 37 -15.30 -10.66 -6.07
N LEU A 38 -14.53 -10.58 -4.98
CA LEU A 38 -14.74 -11.38 -3.76
C LEU A 38 -15.72 -10.70 -2.80
N LEU A 39 -16.01 -9.41 -3.02
CA LEU A 39 -16.89 -8.62 -2.19
C LEU A 39 -18.27 -8.57 -2.84
N HIS A 40 -19.24 -9.30 -2.26
CA HIS A 40 -20.60 -9.38 -2.78
C HIS A 40 -21.47 -8.16 -2.44
N ASN A 41 -20.91 -7.16 -1.76
CA ASN A 41 -21.60 -5.97 -1.30
C ASN A 41 -21.03 -4.73 -1.98
N GLU A 42 -21.85 -4.06 -2.80
CA GLU A 42 -21.49 -2.83 -3.51
C GLU A 42 -21.05 -1.71 -2.54
N THR A 43 -21.69 -1.61 -1.38
CA THR A 43 -21.31 -0.65 -0.33
C THR A 43 -19.89 -0.95 0.19
N ALA A 44 -19.55 -2.22 0.43
CA ALA A 44 -18.21 -2.62 0.87
C ALA A 44 -17.13 -2.24 -0.17
N VAL A 45 -17.44 -2.36 -1.48
CA VAL A 45 -16.53 -1.93 -2.55
C VAL A 45 -16.41 -0.41 -2.60
N ASN A 46 -17.53 0.31 -2.69
CA ASN A 46 -17.51 1.75 -2.97
C ASN A 46 -17.15 2.59 -1.74
N GLU A 47 -17.71 2.30 -0.57
CA GLU A 47 -17.51 3.12 0.62
C GLU A 47 -16.28 2.73 1.43
N CYS A 48 -15.81 1.50 1.29
CA CYS A 48 -14.66 1.00 2.03
C CYS A 48 -13.45 0.77 1.13
N LEU A 49 -13.52 -0.21 0.21
CA LEU A 49 -12.34 -0.58 -0.58
C LEU A 49 -11.84 0.60 -1.42
N ASN A 50 -12.68 1.20 -2.25
CA ASN A 50 -12.28 2.30 -3.13
C ASN A 50 -11.87 3.56 -2.38
N LYS A 51 -12.46 3.81 -1.22
CA LYS A 51 -12.18 4.99 -0.40
C LYS A 51 -10.87 4.88 0.37
N TYR A 52 -10.61 3.74 0.98
CA TYR A 52 -9.50 3.57 1.93
C TYR A 52 -8.29 2.84 1.34
N CYS A 53 -8.40 2.28 0.13
CA CYS A 53 -7.27 1.69 -0.55
C CYS A 53 -6.37 2.76 -1.20
N ASP A 54 -5.92 3.69 -0.39
CA ASP A 54 -5.12 4.84 -0.79
C ASP A 54 -4.36 5.36 0.43
N PHE A 55 -3.03 5.44 0.36
CA PHE A 55 -2.20 5.95 1.45
C PHE A 55 -2.48 7.40 1.82
N ASP A 56 -3.03 8.19 0.89
CA ASP A 56 -3.28 9.61 1.11
C ASP A 56 -4.68 9.86 1.71
N THR A 57 -5.61 8.90 1.60
CA THR A 57 -6.96 9.02 2.17
C THR A 57 -7.07 8.44 3.58
N ILE A 58 -6.36 7.35 3.89
CA ILE A 58 -6.36 6.76 5.23
C ILE A 58 -5.36 7.49 6.15
N SER A 59 -5.81 7.85 7.34
CA SER A 59 -5.04 8.64 8.30
C SER A 59 -5.34 8.24 9.74
N GLN A 60 -4.48 8.67 10.66
CA GLN A 60 -4.71 8.51 12.10
C GLN A 60 -6.10 9.01 12.55
N THR A 61 -6.62 10.08 11.92
CA THR A 61 -7.88 10.69 12.31
C THR A 61 -9.12 9.94 11.83
N ASN A 62 -9.01 9.11 10.79
CA ASN A 62 -10.15 8.39 10.23
C ASN A 62 -10.05 6.86 10.29
N VAL A 63 -8.91 6.31 10.67
CA VAL A 63 -8.71 4.85 10.73
C VAL A 63 -9.69 4.13 11.64
N LEU A 64 -10.10 4.74 12.76
CA LEU A 64 -11.10 4.14 13.66
C LEU A 64 -12.49 4.11 13.02
N VAL A 65 -12.84 5.12 12.21
CA VAL A 65 -14.08 5.12 11.44
C VAL A 65 -14.04 4.00 10.41
N PHE A 66 -12.93 3.86 9.71
CA PHE A 66 -12.69 2.77 8.77
C PHE A 66 -12.85 1.39 9.43
N LEU A 67 -12.15 1.14 10.56
CA LEU A 67 -12.20 -0.14 11.27
C LEU A 67 -13.57 -0.48 11.85
N LYS A 68 -14.37 0.54 12.20
CA LYS A 68 -15.73 0.36 12.73
C LYS A 68 -16.76 0.16 11.62
N HIS A 69 -16.59 0.81 10.47
CA HIS A 69 -17.60 0.87 9.41
C HIS A 69 -17.38 -0.22 8.35
N CYS A 70 -16.15 -0.58 8.06
CA CYS A 70 -15.81 -1.56 7.06
C CYS A 70 -15.68 -2.96 7.66
N ASP A 71 -16.15 -3.96 6.94
CA ASP A 71 -16.05 -5.33 7.42
C ASP A 71 -14.60 -5.85 7.45
N SER A 72 -14.38 -6.92 8.21
CA SER A 72 -13.05 -7.48 8.43
C SER A 72 -12.39 -7.98 7.14
N ILE A 73 -13.16 -8.42 6.15
CA ILE A 73 -12.62 -8.89 4.86
C ILE A 73 -12.01 -7.72 4.10
N VAL A 74 -12.74 -6.59 4.03
CA VAL A 74 -12.24 -5.37 3.37
C VAL A 74 -11.03 -4.81 4.10
N VAL A 75 -11.10 -4.73 5.44
CA VAL A 75 -9.95 -4.27 6.26
C VAL A 75 -8.73 -5.14 6.03
N GLY A 76 -8.88 -6.45 6.06
CA GLY A 76 -7.81 -7.40 5.79
C GLY A 76 -7.24 -7.28 4.37
N SER A 77 -8.09 -7.11 3.36
CA SER A 77 -7.68 -6.94 1.97
C SER A 77 -6.84 -5.67 1.77
N ILE A 78 -7.30 -4.54 2.32
CA ILE A 78 -6.56 -3.26 2.24
C ILE A 78 -5.22 -3.37 2.96
N PHE A 79 -5.20 -3.97 4.16
CA PHE A 79 -3.98 -4.16 4.93
C PHE A 79 -2.97 -5.05 4.18
N SER A 80 -3.42 -6.18 3.64
CA SER A 80 -2.58 -7.08 2.83
C SER A 80 -1.99 -6.38 1.61
N CYS A 81 -2.79 -5.60 0.90
CA CYS A 81 -2.30 -4.83 -0.24
C CYS A 81 -1.31 -3.74 0.16
N ALA A 82 -1.59 -3.01 1.24
CA ALA A 82 -0.74 -1.91 1.71
C ALA A 82 0.60 -2.42 2.23
N SER A 83 0.59 -3.50 3.00
CA SER A 83 1.80 -4.09 3.59
C SER A 83 2.53 -5.07 2.65
N SER A 84 1.85 -5.54 1.59
CA SER A 84 2.32 -6.66 0.75
C SER A 84 2.59 -7.94 1.55
N ASN A 85 1.95 -8.09 2.72
CA ASN A 85 2.19 -9.17 3.68
C ASN A 85 3.69 -9.36 4.01
N TYR A 86 4.46 -8.28 3.92
CA TYR A 86 5.89 -8.27 4.20
C TYR A 86 6.15 -7.82 5.63
N ASP A 87 7.24 -8.29 6.23
CA ASP A 87 7.66 -7.88 7.56
C ASP A 87 8.39 -6.52 7.52
N HIS A 88 7.73 -5.49 8.06
CA HIS A 88 8.24 -4.12 8.15
C HIS A 88 8.82 -3.78 9.52
N THR A 89 8.99 -4.77 10.41
CA THR A 89 9.42 -4.56 11.80
C THR A 89 10.70 -3.73 11.89
N GLN A 90 11.66 -3.97 11.01
CA GLN A 90 12.92 -3.19 11.00
C GLN A 90 12.69 -1.71 10.68
N CYS A 91 11.84 -1.41 9.68
CA CYS A 91 11.50 -0.03 9.36
C CYS A 91 10.77 0.65 10.54
N CYS A 92 9.82 -0.03 11.14
CA CYS A 92 9.05 0.47 12.26
C CYS A 92 9.93 0.76 13.48
N LEU A 93 10.81 -0.17 13.86
CA LEU A 93 11.76 0.02 14.96
C LEU A 93 12.69 1.21 14.72
N ALA A 94 13.23 1.34 13.51
CA ALA A 94 14.10 2.46 13.13
C ALA A 94 13.39 3.83 13.21
N ASN A 95 12.05 3.84 13.13
CA ASN A 95 11.23 5.04 13.21
C ASN A 95 10.46 5.16 14.55
N GLY A 96 10.88 4.42 15.59
CA GLY A 96 10.43 4.60 16.96
C GLY A 96 9.14 3.87 17.33
N VAL A 97 8.59 3.02 16.45
CA VAL A 97 7.47 2.14 16.81
C VAL A 97 7.94 1.11 17.82
N SER A 98 7.19 0.88 18.88
CA SER A 98 7.61 -0.01 19.95
C SER A 98 6.47 -0.85 20.54
N GLY A 99 6.83 -1.81 21.39
CA GLY A 99 5.89 -2.66 22.13
C GLY A 99 5.00 -3.47 21.17
N LYS A 100 3.75 -3.67 21.59
CA LYS A 100 2.79 -4.47 20.81
C LYS A 100 2.39 -3.84 19.48
N CYS A 101 2.67 -2.56 19.26
CA CYS A 101 2.37 -1.90 17.99
C CYS A 101 3.20 -2.44 16.82
N LEU A 102 4.31 -3.12 17.12
CA LEU A 102 5.10 -3.84 16.13
C LEU A 102 4.35 -5.02 15.47
N GLU A 103 3.26 -5.50 16.07
CA GLU A 103 2.41 -6.53 15.45
C GLU A 103 1.78 -6.04 14.14
N TYR A 104 1.46 -4.75 14.04
CA TYR A 104 1.04 -4.15 12.77
C TYR A 104 2.16 -4.09 11.72
N CYS A 105 3.41 -4.06 12.17
CA CYS A 105 4.57 -4.01 11.27
C CYS A 105 4.98 -5.39 10.76
N SER A 106 4.78 -6.44 11.55
CA SER A 106 5.10 -7.82 11.16
C SER A 106 4.16 -8.41 10.10
N ALA A 107 3.20 -7.70 9.69
CA ALA A 107 2.16 -7.79 8.63
C ALA A 107 1.92 -9.14 7.90
N HIS A 108 2.85 -10.09 7.96
CA HIS A 108 2.71 -11.42 7.33
C HIS A 108 1.59 -12.27 7.94
N ASP A 109 1.22 -11.99 9.20
CA ASP A 109 0.13 -12.66 9.91
C ASP A 109 -1.24 -11.96 9.71
N GLY A 110 -1.28 -10.90 8.89
CA GLY A 110 -2.46 -10.09 8.66
C GLY A 110 -2.69 -9.02 9.71
N VAL A 111 -3.92 -8.48 9.75
CA VAL A 111 -4.30 -7.44 10.71
C VAL A 111 -4.45 -8.05 12.11
N PRO A 112 -3.80 -7.50 13.14
CA PRO A 112 -4.05 -7.92 14.52
C PRO A 112 -5.54 -7.84 14.87
N PRO A 113 -6.12 -8.88 15.49
CA PRO A 113 -7.52 -8.87 15.90
C PRO A 113 -7.72 -7.86 17.06
N ASN A 114 -8.97 -7.44 17.29
CA ASN A 114 -9.35 -6.56 18.40
C ASN A 114 -8.61 -5.21 18.39
N TYR A 115 -8.82 -4.42 17.35
CA TYR A 115 -8.18 -3.10 17.23
C TYR A 115 -8.35 -2.19 18.46
N LEU A 116 -9.37 -2.44 19.29
CA LEU A 116 -9.56 -1.70 20.56
C LEU A 116 -8.41 -1.89 21.54
N ASP A 117 -7.73 -3.03 21.52
CA ASP A 117 -6.56 -3.31 22.34
C ASP A 117 -5.31 -2.55 21.90
N TYR A 118 -5.36 -1.98 20.68
CA TYR A 118 -4.25 -1.27 20.03
C TYR A 118 -4.51 0.23 19.88
N LEU A 119 -5.46 0.81 20.64
CA LEU A 119 -5.75 2.25 20.53
C LEU A 119 -4.55 3.14 20.81
N ALA A 120 -3.64 2.72 21.70
CA ALA A 120 -2.38 3.43 21.93
C ALA A 120 -1.47 3.44 20.69
N CYS A 121 -1.66 2.51 19.75
CA CYS A 121 -0.86 2.45 18.54
C CYS A 121 -1.26 3.46 17.47
N LEU A 122 -2.35 4.21 17.68
CA LEU A 122 -2.77 5.27 16.79
C LEU A 122 -1.69 6.35 16.61
N GLU A 123 -0.89 6.60 17.64
CA GLU A 123 0.24 7.54 17.57
C GLU A 123 1.30 7.11 16.52
N TYR A 124 1.42 5.82 16.24
CA TYR A 124 2.34 5.27 15.27
C TYR A 124 1.73 5.02 13.89
N PHE A 125 0.44 5.31 13.71
CA PHE A 125 -0.29 4.97 12.48
C PHE A 125 0.41 5.48 11.22
N ASP A 126 0.75 6.77 11.19
CA ASP A 126 1.38 7.38 10.02
C ASP A 126 2.81 6.86 9.81
N THR A 127 3.52 6.51 10.86
CA THR A 127 4.85 5.88 10.79
C THR A 127 4.78 4.50 10.16
N ILE A 128 3.85 3.66 10.61
CA ILE A 128 3.63 2.30 10.07
C ILE A 128 3.20 2.40 8.60
N LYS A 129 2.23 3.26 8.30
CA LYS A 129 1.78 3.54 6.94
C LYS A 129 2.93 3.97 6.03
N GLN A 130 3.83 4.82 6.51
CA GLN A 130 4.99 5.26 5.74
C GLN A 130 5.97 4.12 5.45
N CYS A 131 6.17 3.19 6.39
CA CYS A 131 6.99 2.00 6.14
C CYS A 131 6.41 1.13 5.02
N PHE A 132 5.09 0.94 4.99
CA PHE A 132 4.40 0.22 3.91
C PHE A 132 4.55 0.95 2.57
N LYS A 133 4.28 2.25 2.55
CA LYS A 133 4.42 3.08 1.35
C LYS A 133 5.84 3.02 0.78
N ASN A 134 6.86 3.20 1.62
CA ASN A 134 8.26 3.14 1.22
C ASN A 134 8.68 1.77 0.63
N TYR A 135 8.09 0.70 1.12
CA TYR A 135 8.29 -0.63 0.57
C TYR A 135 7.70 -0.73 -0.84
N LEU A 136 6.44 -0.33 -1.01
CA LEU A 136 5.75 -0.38 -2.29
C LEU A 136 6.37 0.53 -3.36
N GLU A 137 7.01 1.64 -2.99
CA GLU A 137 7.76 2.45 -3.97
C GLU A 137 8.84 1.63 -4.67
N LYS A 138 9.45 0.67 -3.97
CA LYS A 138 10.61 -0.09 -4.45
C LYS A 138 10.28 -1.52 -4.89
N ASN A 139 9.12 -2.04 -4.48
CA ASN A 139 8.75 -3.43 -4.67
C ASN A 139 7.37 -3.54 -5.33
N PRO A 140 7.06 -4.66 -6.00
CA PRO A 140 5.71 -4.90 -6.48
C PRO A 140 4.73 -5.10 -5.31
N ALA A 141 3.46 -4.78 -5.52
CA ALA A 141 2.40 -5.20 -4.61
C ALA A 141 2.21 -6.72 -4.68
N ILE A 142 1.69 -7.29 -3.59
CA ILE A 142 1.29 -8.69 -3.55
C ILE A 142 0.25 -8.97 -4.65
N LYS A 143 0.32 -10.15 -5.22
CA LYS A 143 -0.77 -10.69 -6.04
C LYS A 143 -1.57 -11.64 -5.13
N PRO A 144 -2.89 -11.41 -4.98
CA PRO A 144 -3.76 -12.30 -4.21
C PRO A 144 -3.80 -13.71 -4.79
#